data_9bcba78e05dd6b4da88d049635ae183e
#
_entry.id   9bcba78e05dd6b4da88d049635ae183e
#
_cell.length_a   1.000
_cell.length_b   1.000
_cell.length_c   1.000
_cell.angle_alpha   90.00
_cell.angle_beta   90.00
_cell.angle_gamma   90.00
#
_symmetry.space_group_name_H-M   'P 1'
#
loop_
_entity.id
_entity.type
_entity.pdbx_description
1 polymer ?
#
loop_
_entity_poly.entity_id
_entity_poly.type
_entity_poly.pdbx_seq_one_letter_code
_entity_poly.pdbx_strand_id
1 'polypeptide(L)'
;MLKPVVSGGAVLSRVMLVGQAPGDKEPILGRPFAWTAGKTLFRWFEGALGWSEAEVRARIYFAAVCRCFPGKKAAGGDRVPDDSEIANCSGWMEREVGILRPKLVVPVGKLAISQFMEVDRLDTTIGKVFRITKWGAEFDLVPLPHPSGASPWHRMEPGKTLLQQALRLVAARVTESGARGGTESL
;
A
#
# COMPACT_ATOMS: atom_id res chain seq x y z
N MET A 1 -8.24 14.31 12.28
CA MET A 1 -8.34 12.83 12.09
C MET A 1 -9.19 12.16 13.15
N LEU A 2 -10.00 11.18 12.75
CA LEU A 2 -10.94 10.49 13.64
C LEU A 2 -10.37 9.14 14.09
N LYS A 3 -10.34 8.91 15.42
CA LYS A 3 -9.96 7.63 16.02
C LYS A 3 -11.04 6.56 15.75
N PRO A 4 -10.75 5.25 15.87
CA PRO A 4 -9.49 4.69 16.35
C PRO A 4 -8.37 4.68 15.31
N VAL A 5 -7.14 4.39 15.78
CA VAL A 5 -6.00 4.07 14.91
C VAL A 5 -6.28 2.72 14.24
N VAL A 6 -6.10 2.67 12.93
CA VAL A 6 -6.22 1.45 12.13
C VAL A 6 -4.82 1.01 11.68
N SER A 7 -4.44 -0.18 12.06
CA SER A 7 -3.15 -0.78 11.67
C SER A 7 -3.33 -2.19 11.11
N GLY A 8 -2.38 -2.64 10.32
CA GLY A 8 -2.29 -4.04 9.91
C GLY A 8 -1.93 -4.96 11.07
N GLY A 9 -1.98 -6.26 10.83
CA GLY A 9 -1.48 -7.25 11.76
C GLY A 9 0.04 -7.12 11.97
N ALA A 10 0.53 -7.62 13.11
CA ALA A 10 1.96 -7.70 13.39
C ALA A 10 2.58 -8.84 12.53
N VAL A 11 3.10 -8.47 11.37
CA VAL A 11 3.73 -9.40 10.43
C VAL A 11 5.17 -8.97 10.19
N LEU A 12 6.13 -9.84 10.49
CA LEU A 12 7.51 -9.64 10.10
C LEU A 12 7.65 -9.99 8.62
N SER A 13 7.69 -8.99 7.78
CA SER A 13 7.74 -9.17 6.33
C SER A 13 8.80 -8.29 5.68
N ARG A 14 9.42 -8.83 4.64
CA ARG A 14 10.30 -8.06 3.74
C ARG A 14 9.52 -7.31 2.65
N VAL A 15 8.19 -7.48 2.64
CA VAL A 15 7.28 -6.77 1.72
C VAL A 15 6.36 -5.88 2.54
N MET A 16 6.35 -4.58 2.23
CA MET A 16 5.54 -3.57 2.90
C MET A 16 4.60 -2.92 1.91
N LEU A 17 3.30 -2.99 2.16
CA LEU A 17 2.28 -2.27 1.40
C LEU A 17 1.90 -1.00 2.16
N VAL A 18 1.88 0.13 1.47
CA VAL A 18 1.58 1.43 2.08
C VAL A 18 0.34 2.05 1.44
N GLY A 19 -0.73 2.15 2.21
CA GLY A 19 -1.95 2.86 1.82
C GLY A 19 -1.89 4.37 2.14
N GLN A 20 -2.93 5.10 1.75
CA GLN A 20 -3.06 6.52 2.05
C GLN A 20 -3.48 6.75 3.51
N ALA A 21 -4.69 6.34 3.85
CA ALA A 21 -5.33 6.45 5.16
C ALA A 21 -6.54 5.52 5.20
N PRO A 22 -7.05 5.16 6.38
CA PRO A 22 -8.30 4.41 6.50
C PRO A 22 -9.49 5.17 5.89
N GLY A 23 -10.38 4.44 5.22
CA GLY A 23 -11.71 4.93 4.83
C GLY A 23 -12.70 4.87 6.01
N ASP A 24 -13.93 5.35 5.81
CA ASP A 24 -14.95 5.53 6.86
C ASP A 24 -15.38 4.21 7.56
N LYS A 25 -15.25 3.08 6.90
CA LYS A 25 -15.61 1.75 7.46
C LYS A 25 -14.47 1.05 8.17
N GLU A 26 -13.24 1.40 7.87
CA GLU A 26 -12.07 0.70 8.40
C GLU A 26 -11.84 0.89 9.90
N PRO A 27 -12.17 2.06 10.52
CA PRO A 27 -12.16 2.21 11.96
C PRO A 27 -13.10 1.23 12.70
N ILE A 28 -14.23 0.87 12.09
CA ILE A 28 -15.20 -0.09 12.64
C ILE A 28 -14.69 -1.53 12.43
N LEU A 29 -14.11 -1.80 11.27
CA LEU A 29 -13.62 -3.13 10.89
C LEU A 29 -12.22 -3.45 11.47
N GLY A 30 -11.54 -2.46 12.07
CA GLY A 30 -10.30 -2.60 12.81
C GLY A 30 -9.07 -2.99 11.97
N ARG A 31 -9.14 -2.93 10.65
CA ARG A 31 -8.03 -3.31 9.76
C ARG A 31 -8.00 -2.50 8.46
N PRO A 32 -6.81 -2.23 7.88
CA PRO A 32 -6.69 -1.49 6.65
C PRO A 32 -7.19 -2.30 5.45
N PHE A 33 -7.67 -1.60 4.42
CA PHE A 33 -8.22 -2.23 3.21
C PHE A 33 -9.33 -3.25 3.48
N ALA A 34 -10.19 -2.98 4.48
CA ALA A 34 -11.26 -3.89 4.87
C ALA A 34 -12.58 -3.67 4.11
N TRP A 35 -12.67 -2.66 3.25
CA TRP A 35 -13.89 -2.30 2.52
C TRP A 35 -13.70 -2.40 0.99
N THR A 36 -14.46 -1.64 0.20
CA THR A 36 -14.53 -1.75 -1.26
C THR A 36 -13.19 -1.61 -1.98
N ALA A 37 -12.34 -0.68 -1.56
CA ALA A 37 -10.98 -0.53 -2.09
C ALA A 37 -10.13 -1.79 -1.84
N GLY A 38 -10.25 -2.38 -0.64
CA GLY A 38 -9.58 -3.61 -0.29
C GLY A 38 -10.00 -4.79 -1.16
N LYS A 39 -11.30 -4.96 -1.42
CA LYS A 39 -11.79 -6.03 -2.31
C LYS A 39 -11.15 -5.96 -3.69
N THR A 40 -10.94 -4.76 -4.22
CA THR A 40 -10.26 -4.57 -5.51
C THR A 40 -8.77 -4.89 -5.40
N LEU A 41 -8.10 -4.41 -4.36
CA LEU A 41 -6.68 -4.65 -4.11
C LEU A 41 -6.38 -6.15 -3.95
N PHE A 42 -7.15 -6.86 -3.13
CA PHE A 42 -6.93 -8.30 -2.92
C PHE A 42 -7.23 -9.13 -4.16
N ARG A 43 -8.21 -8.74 -4.99
CA ARG A 43 -8.41 -9.36 -6.30
C ARG A 43 -7.22 -9.17 -7.23
N TRP A 44 -6.56 -8.02 -7.19
CA TRP A 44 -5.32 -7.82 -7.95
C TRP A 44 -4.20 -8.74 -7.49
N PHE A 45 -4.03 -8.89 -6.17
CA PHE A 45 -3.03 -9.80 -5.62
C PHE A 45 -3.38 -11.28 -5.83
N GLU A 46 -4.64 -11.66 -5.74
CA GLU A 46 -5.09 -13.02 -6.09
C GLU A 46 -4.72 -13.35 -7.54
N GLY A 47 -5.03 -12.47 -8.47
CA GLY A 47 -4.66 -12.65 -9.89
C GLY A 47 -3.16 -12.68 -10.17
N ALA A 48 -2.35 -11.95 -9.40
CA ALA A 48 -0.92 -11.82 -9.63
C ALA A 48 -0.07 -12.84 -8.86
N LEU A 49 -0.48 -13.19 -7.63
CA LEU A 49 0.27 -14.02 -6.69
C LEU A 49 -0.38 -15.40 -6.47
N GLY A 50 -1.65 -15.56 -6.83
CA GLY A 50 -2.45 -16.72 -6.45
C GLY A 50 -2.79 -16.77 -4.97
N TRP A 51 -2.68 -15.67 -4.23
CA TRP A 51 -2.89 -15.62 -2.79
C TRP A 51 -4.26 -15.06 -2.44
N SER A 52 -4.94 -15.74 -1.54
CA SER A 52 -6.16 -15.24 -0.89
C SER A 52 -5.87 -13.97 -0.05
N GLU A 53 -6.92 -13.22 0.32
CA GLU A 53 -6.77 -12.07 1.24
C GLU A 53 -6.06 -12.49 2.54
N ALA A 54 -6.40 -13.65 3.10
CA ALA A 54 -5.80 -14.14 4.33
C ALA A 54 -4.29 -14.37 4.18
N GLU A 55 -3.87 -14.98 3.08
CA GLU A 55 -2.46 -15.21 2.77
C GLU A 55 -1.70 -13.91 2.52
N VAL A 56 -2.29 -12.95 1.79
CA VAL A 56 -1.69 -11.62 1.60
C VAL A 56 -1.48 -10.94 2.95
N ARG A 57 -2.48 -10.95 3.84
CA ARG A 57 -2.38 -10.34 5.17
C ARG A 57 -1.40 -11.04 6.10
N ALA A 58 -1.17 -12.33 5.92
CA ALA A 58 -0.21 -13.10 6.71
C ALA A 58 1.25 -12.91 6.25
N ARG A 59 1.47 -12.47 5.00
CA ARG A 59 2.80 -12.41 4.37
C ARG A 59 3.27 -11.01 4.04
N ILE A 60 2.39 -10.02 3.96
CA ILE A 60 2.70 -8.63 3.63
C ILE A 60 2.36 -7.74 4.83
N TYR A 61 3.29 -6.88 5.22
CA TYR A 61 3.03 -5.88 6.24
C TYR A 61 2.23 -4.71 5.66
N PHE A 62 1.13 -4.34 6.32
CA PHE A 62 0.25 -3.26 5.89
C PHE A 62 0.50 -2.00 6.72
N ALA A 63 0.98 -0.97 6.07
CA ALA A 63 1.14 0.38 6.60
C ALA A 63 0.23 1.39 5.91
N ALA A 64 0.20 2.60 6.41
CA ALA A 64 -0.47 3.73 5.78
C ALA A 64 0.26 5.04 6.12
N VAL A 65 0.17 6.03 5.23
CA VAL A 65 0.70 7.39 5.48
C VAL A 65 0.07 7.98 6.73
N CYS A 66 -1.25 7.87 6.86
CA CYS A 66 -1.97 8.22 8.07
C CYS A 66 -2.78 7.03 8.57
N ARG A 67 -2.89 6.85 9.89
CA ARG A 67 -3.51 5.67 10.50
C ARG A 67 -4.89 5.90 11.08
N CYS A 68 -5.38 7.13 11.01
CA CYS A 68 -6.74 7.48 11.41
C CYS A 68 -7.52 7.95 10.19
N PHE A 69 -8.83 7.77 10.23
CA PHE A 69 -9.72 8.24 9.18
C PHE A 69 -9.67 9.79 9.10
N PRO A 70 -9.35 10.39 7.96
CA PRO A 70 -9.22 11.84 7.84
C PRO A 70 -10.58 12.58 7.83
N GLY A 71 -11.69 11.87 7.72
CA GLY A 71 -13.02 12.45 7.58
C GLY A 71 -13.51 12.48 6.14
N LYS A 72 -14.72 13.02 5.94
CA LYS A 72 -15.35 13.15 4.62
C LYS A 72 -15.20 14.56 4.06
N LYS A 73 -15.22 14.66 2.73
CA LYS A 73 -15.36 15.93 2.03
C LYS A 73 -16.79 16.43 2.13
N ALA A 74 -17.01 17.74 2.04
CA ALA A 74 -18.35 18.33 2.01
C ALA A 74 -19.22 17.78 0.85
N ALA A 75 -18.62 17.51 -0.30
CA ALA A 75 -19.25 16.93 -1.47
C ALA A 75 -19.37 15.39 -1.45
N GLY A 76 -19.07 14.74 -0.32
CA GLY A 76 -19.04 13.28 -0.17
C GLY A 76 -17.68 12.66 -0.55
N GLY A 77 -17.52 11.39 -0.18
CA GLY A 77 -16.26 10.67 -0.30
C GLY A 77 -15.25 11.01 0.80
N ASP A 78 -14.22 10.19 0.92
CA ASP A 78 -13.21 10.36 1.95
C ASP A 78 -12.25 11.50 1.59
N ARG A 79 -11.85 12.27 2.60
CA ARG A 79 -10.87 13.33 2.46
C ARG A 79 -9.46 12.74 2.35
N VAL A 80 -8.62 13.38 1.59
CA VAL A 80 -7.17 13.12 1.64
C VAL A 80 -6.61 13.79 2.89
N PRO A 81 -5.72 13.15 3.65
CA PRO A 81 -5.01 13.81 4.76
C PRO A 81 -4.32 15.09 4.30
N ASP A 82 -4.32 16.11 5.14
CA ASP A 82 -3.56 17.33 4.91
C ASP A 82 -2.10 17.20 5.38
N ASP A 83 -1.27 18.19 5.05
CA ASP A 83 0.17 18.15 5.32
C ASP A 83 0.48 18.06 6.82
N SER A 84 -0.33 18.67 7.69
CA SER A 84 -0.14 18.61 9.14
C SER A 84 -0.44 17.21 9.69
N GLU A 85 -1.47 16.56 9.17
CA GLU A 85 -1.84 15.19 9.51
C GLU A 85 -0.78 14.19 9.03
N ILE A 86 -0.22 14.41 7.83
CA ILE A 86 0.87 13.61 7.27
C ILE A 86 2.12 13.76 8.14
N ALA A 87 2.51 15.00 8.47
CA ALA A 87 3.66 15.28 9.31
C ALA A 87 3.55 14.61 10.69
N ASN A 88 2.39 14.68 11.32
CA ASN A 88 2.13 14.03 12.62
C ASN A 88 2.22 12.49 12.56
N CYS A 89 1.98 11.89 11.40
CA CYS A 89 2.03 10.43 11.20
C CYS A 89 3.38 9.93 10.65
N SER A 90 4.23 10.79 10.11
CA SER A 90 5.43 10.42 9.35
C SER A 90 6.41 9.51 10.11
N GLY A 91 6.59 9.74 11.42
CA GLY A 91 7.49 8.96 12.27
C GLY A 91 7.11 7.47 12.42
N TRP A 92 5.87 7.10 12.15
CA TRP A 92 5.47 5.69 12.20
C TRP A 92 6.08 4.90 11.05
N MET A 93 5.96 5.41 9.83
CA MET A 93 6.46 4.73 8.64
C MET A 93 8.00 4.63 8.65
N GLU A 94 8.69 5.67 9.12
CA GLU A 94 10.13 5.64 9.33
C GLU A 94 10.56 4.51 10.28
N ARG A 95 9.90 4.39 11.45
CA ARG A 95 10.19 3.32 12.43
C ARG A 95 9.90 1.94 11.85
N GLU A 96 8.81 1.78 11.12
CA GLU A 96 8.45 0.50 10.49
C GLU A 96 9.45 0.08 9.44
N VAL A 97 9.89 0.99 8.58
CA VAL A 97 10.95 0.72 7.61
C VAL A 97 12.26 0.36 8.31
N GLY A 98 12.61 1.07 9.38
CA GLY A 98 13.81 0.79 10.19
C GLY A 98 13.78 -0.59 10.84
N ILE A 99 12.63 -1.05 11.35
CA ILE A 99 12.46 -2.36 11.99
C ILE A 99 12.40 -3.48 10.95
N LEU A 100 11.55 -3.34 9.94
CA LEU A 100 11.27 -4.40 8.96
C LEU A 100 12.38 -4.56 7.93
N ARG A 101 13.09 -3.47 7.62
CA ARG A 101 14.08 -3.40 6.54
C ARG A 101 13.57 -4.07 5.26
N PRO A 102 12.45 -3.58 4.70
CA PRO A 102 11.80 -4.23 3.59
C PRO A 102 12.75 -4.34 2.38
N LYS A 103 12.54 -5.33 1.55
CA LYS A 103 13.16 -5.47 0.23
C LYS A 103 12.27 -4.91 -0.86
N LEU A 104 10.95 -4.92 -0.61
CA LEU A 104 9.94 -4.39 -1.50
C LEU A 104 8.98 -3.49 -0.73
N VAL A 105 8.75 -2.28 -1.25
CA VAL A 105 7.68 -1.39 -0.80
C VAL A 105 6.70 -1.19 -1.95
N VAL A 106 5.41 -1.37 -1.67
CA VAL A 106 4.31 -1.22 -2.64
C VAL A 106 3.41 -0.08 -2.17
N PRO A 107 3.68 1.17 -2.56
CA PRO A 107 2.81 2.30 -2.25
C PRO A 107 1.58 2.29 -3.16
N VAL A 108 0.40 2.51 -2.58
CA VAL A 108 -0.90 2.42 -3.24
C VAL A 108 -1.57 3.80 -3.28
N GLY A 109 -1.61 4.38 -4.48
CA GLY A 109 -2.17 5.71 -4.75
C GLY A 109 -1.16 6.85 -4.62
N LYS A 110 -1.48 7.99 -5.23
CA LYS A 110 -0.55 9.13 -5.41
C LYS A 110 0.05 9.62 -4.09
N LEU A 111 -0.74 9.77 -3.03
CA LEU A 111 -0.23 10.22 -1.73
C LEU A 111 0.77 9.23 -1.11
N ALA A 112 0.52 7.93 -1.20
CA ALA A 112 1.46 6.94 -0.68
C ALA A 112 2.76 6.93 -1.50
N ILE A 113 2.67 7.07 -2.82
CA ILE A 113 3.84 7.15 -3.71
C ILE A 113 4.68 8.39 -3.39
N SER A 114 4.03 9.54 -3.16
CA SER A 114 4.73 10.81 -2.90
C SER A 114 5.54 10.82 -1.60
N GLN A 115 5.31 9.85 -0.70
CA GLN A 115 6.14 9.70 0.49
C GLN A 115 7.54 9.15 0.17
N PHE A 116 7.73 8.56 -0.99
CA PHE A 116 8.98 7.89 -1.38
C PHE A 116 9.70 8.59 -2.53
N MET A 117 8.97 9.18 -3.46
CA MET A 117 9.50 9.83 -4.66
C MET A 117 8.53 10.90 -5.17
N GLU A 118 9.02 11.83 -5.95
CA GLU A 118 8.16 12.77 -6.67
C GLU A 118 7.28 12.02 -7.68
N VAL A 119 6.00 12.36 -7.73
CA VAL A 119 5.03 11.78 -8.65
C VAL A 119 4.18 12.89 -9.27
N ASP A 120 4.43 13.17 -10.52
CA ASP A 120 3.61 14.09 -11.31
C ASP A 120 2.44 13.34 -11.95
N ARG A 121 2.71 12.35 -12.77
CA ARG A 121 1.74 11.57 -13.52
C ARG A 121 1.85 10.08 -13.19
N LEU A 122 0.69 9.41 -13.09
CA LEU A 122 0.65 7.97 -12.80
C LEU A 122 1.15 7.13 -13.99
N ASP A 123 0.92 7.56 -15.21
CA ASP A 123 1.34 6.83 -16.42
C ASP A 123 2.86 6.82 -16.63
N THR A 124 3.59 7.76 -16.04
CA THR A 124 5.06 7.74 -16.04
C THR A 124 5.66 6.95 -14.87
N THR A 125 4.83 6.59 -13.88
CA THR A 125 5.26 6.01 -12.60
C THR A 125 4.82 4.55 -12.44
N ILE A 126 3.56 4.23 -12.74
CA ILE A 126 3.03 2.87 -12.62
C ILE A 126 3.65 1.95 -13.69
N GLY A 127 3.86 0.69 -13.35
CA GLY A 127 4.48 -0.30 -14.24
C GLY A 127 6.00 -0.28 -14.25
N LYS A 128 6.63 0.39 -13.30
CA LYS A 128 8.09 0.50 -13.14
C LYS A 128 8.55 0.06 -11.76
N VAL A 129 9.82 -0.25 -11.65
CA VAL A 129 10.53 -0.47 -10.38
C VAL A 129 11.50 0.70 -10.18
N PHE A 130 11.54 1.24 -8.97
CA PHE A 130 12.49 2.28 -8.57
C PHE A 130 13.33 1.76 -7.41
N ARG A 131 14.63 2.00 -7.43
CA ARG A 131 15.52 1.71 -6.31
C ARG A 131 15.56 2.91 -5.38
N ILE A 132 15.13 2.74 -4.13
CA ILE A 132 15.01 3.82 -3.16
C ILE A 132 15.88 3.51 -1.95
N THR A 133 16.61 4.54 -1.48
CA THR A 133 17.27 4.55 -0.18
C THR A 133 16.58 5.58 0.70
N LYS A 134 15.90 5.15 1.74
CA LYS A 134 15.17 6.02 2.65
C LYS A 134 15.09 5.41 4.06
N TRP A 135 15.16 6.26 5.09
CA TRP A 135 15.06 5.86 6.51
C TRP A 135 16.01 4.70 6.89
N GLY A 136 17.24 4.75 6.38
CA GLY A 136 18.29 3.76 6.67
C GLY A 136 18.09 2.39 6.02
N ALA A 137 17.17 2.25 5.08
CA ALA A 137 16.95 1.03 4.31
C ALA A 137 17.01 1.29 2.81
N GLU A 138 17.42 0.27 2.05
CA GLU A 138 17.40 0.26 0.61
C GLU A 138 16.43 -0.83 0.14
N PHE A 139 15.49 -0.46 -0.75
CA PHE A 139 14.43 -1.35 -1.23
C PHE A 139 14.00 -1.02 -2.66
N ASP A 140 13.39 -1.99 -3.31
CA ASP A 140 12.67 -1.77 -4.55
C ASP A 140 11.29 -1.18 -4.24
N LEU A 141 10.88 -0.18 -4.99
CA LEU A 141 9.58 0.45 -4.93
C LEU A 141 8.80 0.09 -6.19
N VAL A 142 7.62 -0.52 -6.02
CA VAL A 142 6.69 -0.81 -7.13
C VAL A 142 5.36 -0.13 -6.85
N PRO A 143 5.13 1.07 -7.42
CA PRO A 143 3.90 1.81 -7.21
C PRO A 143 2.67 1.16 -7.82
N LEU A 144 1.53 1.22 -7.11
CA LEU A 144 0.22 0.84 -7.61
C LEU A 144 -0.74 2.04 -7.63
N PRO A 145 -1.70 2.08 -8.55
CA PRO A 145 -2.77 3.08 -8.53
C PRO A 145 -3.71 2.83 -7.34
N HIS A 146 -4.51 3.83 -6.97
CA HIS A 146 -5.50 3.66 -5.92
C HIS A 146 -6.64 2.74 -6.38
N PRO A 147 -7.02 1.71 -5.61
CA PRO A 147 -7.99 0.69 -6.02
C PRO A 147 -9.46 1.11 -5.83
N SER A 148 -9.73 2.33 -5.36
CA SER A 148 -11.11 2.80 -5.14
C SER A 148 -11.89 3.00 -6.43
N GLY A 149 -13.20 2.84 -6.34
CA GLY A 149 -14.10 3.13 -7.45
C GLY A 149 -14.12 4.59 -7.90
N ALA A 150 -13.70 5.51 -7.04
CA ALA A 150 -13.59 6.94 -7.34
C ALA A 150 -12.45 7.27 -8.32
N SER A 151 -11.51 6.34 -8.53
CA SER A 151 -10.43 6.50 -9.51
C SER A 151 -10.61 5.49 -10.64
N PRO A 152 -11.17 5.88 -11.80
CA PRO A 152 -11.35 4.98 -12.93
C PRO A 152 -10.04 4.66 -13.67
N TRP A 153 -8.95 5.33 -13.34
CA TRP A 153 -7.66 5.26 -14.06
C TRP A 153 -7.18 3.83 -14.32
N HIS A 154 -7.29 2.95 -13.34
CA HIS A 154 -6.86 1.55 -13.45
C HIS A 154 -7.78 0.66 -14.32
N ARG A 155 -8.91 1.21 -14.80
CA ARG A 155 -9.87 0.52 -15.68
C ARG A 155 -9.78 0.96 -17.12
N MET A 156 -9.06 2.04 -17.40
CA MET A 156 -8.91 2.68 -18.71
C MET A 156 -7.45 2.61 -19.16
N GLU A 157 -7.20 2.62 -20.45
CA GLU A 157 -5.84 2.73 -20.97
C GLU A 157 -5.27 4.15 -20.77
N PRO A 158 -3.99 4.29 -20.50
CA PRO A 158 -2.97 3.23 -20.36
C PRO A 158 -2.95 2.56 -18.96
N GLY A 159 -3.77 3.02 -18.02
CA GLY A 159 -3.74 2.59 -16.64
C GLY A 159 -3.99 1.09 -16.44
N LYS A 160 -4.86 0.48 -17.23
CA LYS A 160 -5.14 -0.95 -17.19
C LYS A 160 -3.88 -1.78 -17.52
N THR A 161 -3.22 -1.45 -18.61
CA THR A 161 -1.99 -2.13 -19.04
C THR A 161 -0.85 -1.91 -18.03
N LEU A 162 -0.67 -0.68 -17.57
CA LEU A 162 0.37 -0.34 -16.59
C LEU A 162 0.13 -1.00 -15.23
N LEU A 163 -1.11 -1.13 -14.78
CA LEU A 163 -1.45 -1.89 -13.57
C LEU A 163 -1.04 -3.36 -13.71
N GLN A 164 -1.36 -4.01 -14.83
CA GLN A 164 -0.97 -5.41 -15.06
C GLN A 164 0.55 -5.57 -15.03
N GLN A 165 1.28 -4.63 -15.63
CA GLN A 165 2.73 -4.63 -15.60
C GLN A 165 3.26 -4.46 -14.16
N ALA A 166 2.72 -3.52 -13.39
CA ALA A 166 3.09 -3.30 -11.99
C ALA A 166 2.84 -4.56 -11.15
N LEU A 167 1.71 -5.23 -11.32
CA LEU A 167 1.39 -6.46 -10.60
C LEU A 167 2.33 -7.62 -10.93
N ARG A 168 2.79 -7.75 -12.17
CA ARG A 168 3.83 -8.73 -12.55
C ARG A 168 5.17 -8.41 -11.85
N LEU A 169 5.53 -7.13 -11.77
CA LEU A 169 6.73 -6.68 -11.06
C LEU A 169 6.64 -6.96 -9.56
N VAL A 170 5.48 -6.70 -8.94
CA VAL A 170 5.24 -7.07 -7.53
C VAL A 170 5.40 -8.57 -7.35
N ALA A 171 4.79 -9.39 -8.19
CA ALA A 171 4.87 -10.85 -8.08
C ALA A 171 6.31 -11.38 -8.18
N ALA A 172 7.11 -10.85 -9.11
CA ALA A 172 8.52 -11.20 -9.24
C ALA A 172 9.31 -10.83 -7.96
N ARG A 173 9.13 -9.61 -7.44
CA ARG A 173 9.86 -9.13 -6.25
C ARG A 173 9.43 -9.80 -4.96
N VAL A 174 8.15 -10.16 -4.81
CA VAL A 174 7.65 -10.95 -3.68
C VAL A 174 8.33 -12.32 -3.64
N THR A 175 8.52 -12.95 -4.80
CA THR A 175 9.23 -14.24 -4.91
C THR A 175 10.70 -14.10 -4.48
N GLU A 176 11.39 -13.09 -4.97
CA GLU A 176 12.79 -12.80 -4.65
C GLU A 176 13.02 -12.42 -3.18
N SER A 177 12.03 -11.80 -2.53
CA SER A 177 12.10 -11.40 -1.12
C SER A 177 11.95 -12.55 -0.11
N GLY A 178 11.68 -13.77 -0.58
CA GLY A 178 11.48 -14.95 0.28
C GLY A 178 10.11 -15.01 0.97
N ALA A 179 9.17 -14.16 0.59
CA ALA A 179 7.81 -14.15 1.15
C ALA A 179 6.94 -15.35 0.71
N ARG A 180 7.46 -16.25 -0.12
CA ARG A 180 6.86 -17.58 -0.35
C ARG A 180 7.19 -18.44 0.85
N GLY A 181 6.20 -18.61 1.73
CA GLY A 181 6.14 -19.47 2.88
C GLY A 181 7.29 -20.47 3.08
N GLY A 182 8.24 -20.09 3.87
CA GLY A 182 9.07 -21.05 4.59
C GLY A 182 8.33 -21.42 5.86
N THR A 183 7.75 -22.62 5.91
CA THR A 183 7.58 -23.37 7.13
C THR A 183 8.98 -23.77 7.59
N GLU A 184 9.76 -22.85 8.13
CA GLU A 184 10.84 -23.23 9.00
C GLU A 184 10.22 -23.47 10.39
N SER A 185 10.01 -24.75 10.69
CA SER A 185 9.77 -25.23 12.04
C SER A 185 10.95 -24.82 12.93
N LEU A 186 10.65 -24.15 14.00
CA LEU A 186 11.54 -24.06 15.16
C LEU A 186 11.52 -25.38 15.90
#